data_f14aeb9291cf79dab232e9c1b0ff399b
#
_entry.id   f14aeb9291cf79dab232e9c1b0ff399b
#
_cell.length_a   1.000
_cell.length_b   1.000
_cell.length_c   1.000
_cell.angle_alpha   90.00
_cell.angle_beta   90.00
_cell.angle_gamma   90.00
#
_symmetry.space_group_name_H-M   'P 1'
#
loop_
_entity.id
_entity.type
_entity.pdbx_description
1 polymer ?
#
loop_
_entity_poly.entity_id
_entity_poly.type
_entity_poly.pdbx_seq_one_letter_code
_entity_poly.pdbx_strand_id
1 'polypeptide(L)'
;YIACGLSAFLMTACGDMYEIHEKYLEMGEETYLGAVQDLSAYSGFNRVKLEWYLNADPRISSCVITWEGNENPVVVPVPENRVIKDPISTIIDLPEGKYIFNMITRSDTGKESLVRTIAGEVYGSTYQASLSAQGINSISADLNGVTINWVPLEGCTGTTLTYTNNEGKEKIIKVDEGQTSTVIPDAVLKTSFKLISTFKPADDAFDDIPTLEKIMDFPAYYTISKEDWDAVHEQYVDADRTDWGISASTEEKVGENAGKYGIATCILDGDLASFWHSQWKGEGANPPLPHEI
;
A
#
# COMPACT_ATOMS: atom_id res chain seq x y z
N TYR A 1 -41.37 -66.35 73.98
CA TYR A 1 -40.36 -65.63 74.82
C TYR A 1 -39.11 -65.35 74.02
N ILE A 2 -39.14 -64.40 73.12
CA ILE A 2 -37.96 -63.94 72.46
C ILE A 2 -38.31 -62.57 71.97
N ALA A 3 -37.77 -61.59 72.57
CA ALA A 3 -37.77 -60.19 72.01
C ALA A 3 -36.62 -59.47 72.66
N CYS A 4 -36.04 -58.61 71.86
CA CYS A 4 -35.05 -57.56 72.21
C CYS A 4 -33.62 -57.90 71.83
N GLY A 5 -33.19 -57.27 70.74
CA GLY A 5 -31.81 -57.26 70.35
C GLY A 5 -31.58 -56.64 69.01
N LEU A 6 -32.23 -55.46 68.74
CA LEU A 6 -31.90 -54.73 67.48
C LEU A 6 -32.15 -53.24 67.67
N SER A 7 -31.16 -52.57 68.28
CA SER A 7 -31.18 -51.14 68.28
C SER A 7 -29.84 -50.58 68.84
N ALA A 8 -28.79 -50.54 68.05
CA ALA A 8 -27.61 -49.73 68.31
C ALA A 8 -26.60 -49.83 67.19
N PHE A 9 -26.97 -49.37 65.98
CA PHE A 9 -25.94 -49.14 64.93
C PHE A 9 -26.40 -48.10 63.92
N LEU A 10 -26.70 -46.88 64.37
CA LEU A 10 -26.98 -45.76 63.50
C LEU A 10 -26.54 -44.45 64.18
N MET A 11 -25.30 -44.26 64.47
CA MET A 11 -24.74 -42.93 64.87
C MET A 11 -23.23 -42.85 64.61
N THR A 12 -22.76 -43.06 63.40
CA THR A 12 -21.38 -42.61 63.04
C THR A 12 -21.31 -42.36 61.53
N ALA A 13 -22.14 -41.45 61.03
CA ALA A 13 -22.02 -40.94 59.70
C ALA A 13 -22.33 -39.42 59.66
N CYS A 14 -21.74 -38.67 60.56
CA CYS A 14 -21.49 -37.25 60.37
C CYS A 14 -19.99 -37.08 60.28
N GLY A 15 -19.41 -37.57 59.21
CA GLY A 15 -18.12 -37.09 58.78
C GLY A 15 -18.25 -35.59 58.42
N ASP A 16 -17.40 -34.84 59.01
CA ASP A 16 -17.43 -33.41 59.11
C ASP A 16 -17.53 -32.73 57.73
N MET A 17 -18.73 -32.29 57.37
CA MET A 17 -18.98 -31.53 56.17
C MET A 17 -18.29 -30.16 56.19
N TYR A 18 -17.76 -29.76 57.34
CA TYR A 18 -16.96 -28.56 57.57
C TYR A 18 -15.51 -28.77 57.17
N GLU A 19 -14.93 -29.97 57.27
CA GLU A 19 -13.53 -30.24 56.93
C GLU A 19 -13.20 -29.97 55.45
N ILE A 20 -14.17 -30.21 54.58
CA ILE A 20 -14.05 -29.87 53.15
C ILE A 20 -14.17 -28.37 52.92
N HIS A 21 -14.97 -27.68 53.72
CA HIS A 21 -15.12 -26.22 53.64
C HIS A 21 -14.01 -25.46 54.34
N GLU A 22 -13.42 -25.99 55.45
CA GLU A 22 -12.26 -25.35 56.12
C GLU A 22 -11.08 -25.24 55.20
N LYS A 23 -10.82 -26.22 54.38
CA LYS A 23 -9.70 -26.19 53.40
C LYS A 23 -9.89 -25.11 52.31
N TYR A 24 -11.14 -24.76 51.95
CA TYR A 24 -11.46 -23.66 51.07
C TYR A 24 -11.50 -22.31 51.80
N LEU A 25 -11.80 -22.28 53.06
CA LEU A 25 -11.79 -21.06 53.89
C LEU A 25 -10.36 -20.69 54.33
N GLU A 26 -9.45 -21.66 54.55
CA GLU A 26 -8.04 -21.44 54.82
C GLU A 26 -7.27 -20.93 53.59
N MET A 27 -7.72 -21.24 52.36
CA MET A 27 -7.07 -20.74 51.15
C MET A 27 -7.35 -19.26 50.92
N GLY A 28 -8.22 -18.63 51.70
CA GLY A 28 -8.61 -17.21 51.55
C GLY A 28 -9.28 -16.92 50.21
N GLU A 29 -10.11 -15.90 50.15
CA GLU A 29 -10.62 -15.41 48.86
C GLU A 29 -9.41 -14.91 48.02
N GLU A 30 -9.03 -15.69 46.99
CA GLU A 30 -8.13 -15.15 45.96
C GLU A 30 -8.85 -14.04 45.20
N THR A 31 -8.65 -12.81 45.64
CA THR A 31 -9.16 -11.64 44.94
C THR A 31 -8.27 -11.38 43.72
N TYR A 32 -8.68 -11.91 42.58
CA TYR A 32 -8.03 -11.60 41.31
C TYR A 32 -8.13 -10.11 40.98
N LEU A 33 -7.14 -9.60 40.26
CA LEU A 33 -7.25 -8.28 39.68
C LEU A 33 -8.27 -8.28 38.53
N GLY A 34 -8.81 -7.11 38.22
CA GLY A 34 -9.64 -6.94 37.02
C GLY A 34 -8.82 -7.27 35.76
N ALA A 35 -9.29 -8.24 34.98
CA ALA A 35 -8.65 -8.55 33.69
C ALA A 35 -8.91 -7.45 32.66
N VAL A 36 -8.09 -7.38 31.61
CA VAL A 36 -8.28 -6.50 30.47
C VAL A 36 -9.60 -6.80 29.78
N GLN A 37 -10.24 -5.76 29.22
CA GLN A 37 -11.53 -5.79 28.52
C GLN A 37 -11.32 -5.39 27.07
N ASP A 38 -12.15 -5.90 26.16
CA ASP A 38 -12.19 -5.53 24.73
C ASP A 38 -10.80 -5.55 24.08
N LEU A 39 -10.01 -6.61 24.40
CA LEU A 39 -8.69 -6.80 23.86
C LEU A 39 -8.77 -7.02 22.34
N SER A 40 -8.12 -6.16 21.57
CA SER A 40 -8.07 -6.16 20.12
C SER A 40 -6.62 -6.19 19.61
N ALA A 41 -6.41 -6.84 18.48
CA ALA A 41 -5.13 -6.90 17.80
C ALA A 41 -5.31 -6.40 16.37
N TYR A 42 -4.53 -5.40 15.98
CA TYR A 42 -4.54 -4.78 14.66
C TYR A 42 -3.26 -5.10 13.93
N SER A 43 -3.40 -5.64 12.74
CA SER A 43 -2.27 -6.05 11.90
C SER A 43 -1.52 -4.85 11.34
N GLY A 44 -0.18 -4.99 11.21
CA GLY A 44 0.67 -3.98 10.60
C GLY A 44 1.87 -4.61 9.88
N PHE A 45 2.75 -3.77 9.34
CA PHE A 45 3.94 -4.19 8.61
C PHE A 45 5.11 -4.38 9.55
N ASN A 46 5.52 -5.66 9.78
CA ASN A 46 6.52 -6.09 10.75
C ASN A 46 6.22 -5.64 12.19
N ARG A 47 4.93 -5.45 12.51
CA ARG A 47 4.46 -5.06 13.83
C ARG A 47 2.98 -5.33 14.01
N VAL A 48 2.55 -5.37 15.27
CA VAL A 48 1.13 -5.47 15.66
C VAL A 48 0.82 -4.39 16.67
N LYS A 49 -0.38 -3.81 16.59
CA LYS A 49 -0.91 -2.94 17.63
C LYS A 49 -1.90 -3.74 18.46
N LEU A 50 -1.69 -3.80 19.76
CA LEU A 50 -2.66 -4.31 20.73
C LEU A 50 -3.35 -3.14 21.42
N GLU A 51 -4.67 -3.24 21.60
CA GLU A 51 -5.49 -2.21 22.23
C GLU A 51 -6.47 -2.87 23.18
N TRP A 52 -6.66 -2.30 24.37
CA TRP A 52 -7.54 -2.84 25.38
C TRP A 52 -8.05 -1.77 26.33
N TYR A 53 -9.08 -2.11 27.09
CA TYR A 53 -9.61 -1.28 28.17
C TYR A 53 -9.33 -1.93 29.52
N LEU A 54 -9.30 -1.10 30.57
CA LEU A 54 -9.20 -1.56 31.94
C LEU A 54 -10.45 -1.12 32.72
N ASN A 55 -10.87 -1.98 33.66
CA ASN A 55 -11.90 -1.60 34.61
C ASN A 55 -11.36 -0.59 35.66
N ALA A 56 -12.22 -0.18 36.59
CA ALA A 56 -11.90 0.79 37.62
C ALA A 56 -11.05 0.25 38.79
N ASP A 57 -10.46 -0.96 38.67
CA ASP A 57 -9.61 -1.52 39.73
C ASP A 57 -8.35 -0.66 39.93
N PRO A 58 -8.20 0.03 41.06
CA PRO A 58 -7.05 0.92 41.29
C PRO A 58 -5.75 0.18 41.58
N ARG A 59 -5.81 -1.12 41.80
CA ARG A 59 -4.64 -1.96 42.13
C ARG A 59 -3.81 -2.31 40.91
N ILE A 60 -4.32 -2.09 39.70
CA ILE A 60 -3.63 -2.43 38.47
C ILE A 60 -2.53 -1.41 38.20
N SER A 61 -1.27 -1.83 38.22
CA SER A 61 -0.10 -0.99 37.94
C SER A 61 0.48 -1.23 36.56
N SER A 62 0.31 -2.44 35.99
CA SER A 62 0.84 -2.77 34.66
C SER A 62 0.00 -3.85 33.96
N CYS A 63 0.14 -3.91 32.63
CA CYS A 63 -0.31 -5.01 31.80
C CYS A 63 0.92 -5.76 31.29
N VAL A 64 0.88 -7.08 31.33
CA VAL A 64 1.97 -7.96 30.90
C VAL A 64 1.51 -8.77 29.71
N ILE A 65 2.25 -8.70 28.62
CA ILE A 65 1.94 -9.32 27.35
C ILE A 65 2.99 -10.38 27.04
N THR A 66 2.54 -11.59 26.70
CA THR A 66 3.38 -12.71 26.31
C THR A 66 2.83 -13.41 25.07
N TRP A 67 3.68 -14.09 24.33
CA TRP A 67 3.31 -14.98 23.21
C TRP A 67 4.34 -16.10 23.10
N GLU A 68 4.05 -17.12 22.30
CA GLU A 68 4.95 -18.23 22.10
C GLU A 68 6.28 -17.76 21.46
N GLY A 69 7.40 -18.20 22.00
CA GLY A 69 8.74 -17.78 21.56
C GLY A 69 9.22 -16.45 22.13
N ASN A 70 8.42 -15.78 22.98
CA ASN A 70 8.85 -14.57 23.66
C ASN A 70 9.59 -14.90 24.96
N GLU A 71 10.90 -14.66 25.00
CA GLU A 71 11.71 -14.84 26.21
C GLU A 71 11.51 -13.71 27.24
N ASN A 72 11.12 -12.51 26.79
CA ASN A 72 10.98 -11.33 27.64
C ASN A 72 9.58 -10.72 27.48
N PRO A 73 8.71 -10.83 28.48
CA PRO A 73 7.38 -10.22 28.44
C PRO A 73 7.42 -8.72 28.16
N VAL A 74 6.49 -8.22 27.36
CA VAL A 74 6.28 -6.79 27.21
C VAL A 74 5.43 -6.28 28.38
N VAL A 75 5.97 -5.34 29.15
CA VAL A 75 5.29 -4.75 30.30
C VAL A 75 4.87 -3.32 29.95
N VAL A 76 3.58 -3.05 29.97
CA VAL A 76 3.01 -1.73 29.73
C VAL A 76 2.55 -1.15 31.03
N PRO A 77 3.17 -0.06 31.55
CA PRO A 77 2.76 0.58 32.77
C PRO A 77 1.40 1.26 32.60
N VAL A 78 0.58 1.22 33.63
CA VAL A 78 -0.72 1.86 33.65
C VAL A 78 -0.59 3.22 34.35
N PRO A 79 -0.93 4.34 33.70
CA PRO A 79 -0.87 5.67 34.31
C PRO A 79 -1.79 5.77 35.53
N GLU A 80 -1.32 6.39 36.62
CA GLU A 80 -2.12 6.59 37.83
C GLU A 80 -3.39 7.44 37.62
N ASN A 81 -3.30 8.40 36.71
CA ASN A 81 -4.38 9.33 36.36
C ASN A 81 -5.14 8.93 35.08
N ARG A 82 -5.18 7.62 34.76
CA ARG A 82 -5.89 7.13 33.57
C ARG A 82 -7.37 7.48 33.60
N VAL A 83 -7.92 7.75 32.44
CA VAL A 83 -9.37 7.81 32.21
C VAL A 83 -9.86 6.39 31.91
N ILE A 84 -10.83 5.89 32.70
CA ILE A 84 -11.30 4.49 32.62
C ILE A 84 -11.88 4.13 31.24
N LYS A 85 -12.41 5.13 30.51
CA LYS A 85 -13.03 4.93 29.19
C LYS A 85 -12.04 5.03 28.02
N ASP A 86 -10.81 5.42 28.29
CA ASP A 86 -9.82 5.54 27.23
C ASP A 86 -9.08 4.20 27.02
N PRO A 87 -8.90 3.78 25.78
CA PRO A 87 -8.14 2.58 25.49
C PRO A 87 -6.66 2.79 25.81
N ILE A 88 -6.02 1.72 26.26
CA ILE A 88 -4.58 1.62 26.35
C ILE A 88 -4.10 0.83 25.12
N SER A 89 -3.04 1.25 24.49
CA SER A 89 -2.49 0.52 23.35
C SER A 89 -0.96 0.45 23.39
N THR A 90 -0.41 -0.56 22.75
CA THR A 90 1.01 -0.71 22.50
C THR A 90 1.25 -1.27 21.13
N ILE A 91 2.40 -0.92 20.54
CA ILE A 91 2.86 -1.49 19.27
C ILE A 91 4.05 -2.38 19.60
N ILE A 92 4.05 -3.58 19.04
CA ILE A 92 5.08 -4.59 19.23
C ILE A 92 5.65 -4.92 17.85
N ASP A 93 6.95 -4.70 17.66
CA ASP A 93 7.67 -5.10 16.46
C ASP A 93 7.91 -6.61 16.48
N LEU A 94 7.43 -7.30 15.44
CA LEU A 94 7.49 -8.75 15.31
C LEU A 94 7.74 -9.15 13.86
N PRO A 95 8.44 -10.25 13.60
CA PRO A 95 8.52 -10.86 12.31
C PRO A 95 7.13 -11.22 11.75
N GLU A 96 7.04 -11.34 10.44
CA GLU A 96 5.84 -11.83 9.76
C GLU A 96 5.40 -13.18 10.30
N GLY A 97 4.12 -13.30 10.67
CA GLY A 97 3.57 -14.53 11.22
C GLY A 97 2.24 -14.34 11.94
N LYS A 98 1.73 -15.46 12.44
CA LYS A 98 0.51 -15.51 13.27
C LYS A 98 0.89 -15.74 14.71
N TYR A 99 0.33 -14.95 15.61
CA TYR A 99 0.63 -14.93 17.02
C TYR A 99 -0.62 -15.11 17.87
N ILE A 100 -0.45 -15.71 19.03
CA ILE A 100 -1.47 -15.74 20.08
C ILE A 100 -0.91 -14.99 21.27
N PHE A 101 -1.46 -13.81 21.52
CA PHE A 101 -1.05 -12.96 22.63
C PHE A 101 -1.85 -13.29 23.88
N ASN A 102 -1.14 -13.50 24.99
CA ASN A 102 -1.72 -13.65 26.32
C ASN A 102 -1.43 -12.36 27.11
N MET A 103 -2.47 -11.80 27.71
CA MET A 103 -2.38 -10.58 28.49
C MET A 103 -2.96 -10.77 29.88
N ILE A 104 -2.23 -10.31 30.88
CA ILE A 104 -2.67 -10.20 32.27
C ILE A 104 -2.46 -8.78 32.77
N THR A 105 -3.23 -8.39 33.77
CA THR A 105 -2.92 -7.21 34.58
C THR A 105 -2.12 -7.64 35.80
N ARG A 106 -1.26 -6.75 36.30
CA ARG A 106 -0.41 -6.99 37.47
C ARG A 106 -0.44 -5.77 38.40
N SER A 107 -0.44 -6.03 39.71
CA SER A 107 -0.29 -5.01 40.75
C SER A 107 1.16 -4.87 41.19
N ASP A 108 1.47 -3.79 41.92
CA ASP A 108 2.79 -3.57 42.54
C ASP A 108 3.16 -4.66 43.56
N THR A 109 2.15 -5.34 44.12
CA THR A 109 2.36 -6.46 45.05
C THR A 109 2.52 -7.82 44.38
N GLY A 110 2.52 -7.84 43.02
CA GLY A 110 2.70 -9.08 42.23
C GLY A 110 1.42 -9.92 42.06
N LYS A 111 0.22 -9.41 42.46
CA LYS A 111 -1.03 -10.10 42.17
C LYS A 111 -1.34 -9.95 40.68
N GLU A 112 -2.00 -10.97 40.10
CA GLU A 112 -2.30 -11.05 38.68
C GLU A 112 -3.80 -11.26 38.42
N SER A 113 -4.24 -10.90 37.23
CA SER A 113 -5.61 -11.19 36.75
C SER A 113 -5.67 -12.56 36.07
N LEU A 114 -6.88 -12.94 35.71
CA LEU A 114 -7.08 -14.00 34.72
C LEU A 114 -6.50 -13.58 33.37
N VAL A 115 -5.94 -14.54 32.65
CA VAL A 115 -5.38 -14.34 31.31
C VAL A 115 -6.50 -14.02 30.30
N ARG A 116 -6.26 -13.04 29.43
CA ARG A 116 -7.03 -12.79 28.22
C ARG A 116 -6.15 -13.08 27.01
N THR A 117 -6.74 -13.75 26.02
CA THR A 117 -6.00 -14.20 24.83
C THR A 117 -6.63 -13.61 23.59
N ILE A 118 -5.79 -13.17 22.63
CA ILE A 118 -6.20 -12.68 21.31
C ILE A 118 -5.25 -13.23 20.25
N ALA A 119 -5.79 -13.62 19.11
CA ALA A 119 -4.99 -13.92 17.93
C ALA A 119 -4.68 -12.63 17.17
N GLY A 120 -3.47 -12.50 16.65
CA GLY A 120 -3.05 -11.40 15.79
C GLY A 120 -2.18 -11.89 14.65
N GLU A 121 -2.14 -11.15 13.56
CA GLU A 121 -1.32 -11.44 12.39
C GLU A 121 -0.41 -10.25 12.10
N VAL A 122 0.84 -10.55 11.77
CA VAL A 122 1.85 -9.57 11.38
C VAL A 122 2.21 -9.85 9.93
N TYR A 123 2.06 -8.85 9.08
CA TYR A 123 2.46 -8.91 7.69
C TYR A 123 3.89 -8.41 7.53
N GLY A 124 4.60 -8.93 6.53
CA GLY A 124 6.00 -8.59 6.31
C GLY A 124 6.43 -8.74 4.87
N SER A 125 7.68 -9.12 4.67
CA SER A 125 8.32 -9.19 3.36
C SER A 125 7.70 -10.23 2.42
N THR A 126 7.18 -11.34 2.95
CA THR A 126 6.52 -12.37 2.13
C THR A 126 5.21 -11.85 1.56
N TYR A 127 4.40 -11.21 2.41
CA TYR A 127 3.17 -10.56 1.96
C TYR A 127 3.48 -9.43 0.97
N GLN A 128 4.44 -8.55 1.29
CA GLN A 128 4.88 -7.48 0.40
C GLN A 128 5.30 -7.99 -0.98
N ALA A 129 6.06 -9.09 -1.03
CA ALA A 129 6.51 -9.70 -2.28
C ALA A 129 5.36 -10.31 -3.12
N SER A 130 4.23 -10.64 -2.49
CA SER A 130 3.02 -11.12 -3.18
C SER A 130 2.19 -10.00 -3.81
N LEU A 131 2.41 -8.75 -3.39
CA LEU A 131 1.68 -7.59 -3.90
C LEU A 131 2.26 -7.14 -5.26
N SER A 132 1.39 -6.63 -6.11
CA SER A 132 1.77 -6.00 -7.38
C SER A 132 1.37 -4.54 -7.38
N ALA A 133 2.23 -3.67 -7.92
CA ALA A 133 1.86 -2.27 -8.11
C ALA A 133 0.62 -2.15 -9.02
N GLN A 134 -0.18 -1.11 -8.79
CA GLN A 134 -1.38 -0.79 -9.58
C GLN A 134 -1.09 -0.88 -11.07
N GLY A 135 -1.98 -1.52 -11.80
CA GLY A 135 -1.86 -1.70 -13.24
C GLY A 135 -2.02 -0.38 -14.00
N ILE A 136 -1.34 -0.28 -15.12
CA ILE A 136 -1.51 0.81 -16.08
C ILE A 136 -2.19 0.25 -17.31
N ASN A 137 -3.30 0.84 -17.72
CA ASN A 137 -4.02 0.49 -18.92
C ASN A 137 -3.34 1.07 -20.17
N SER A 138 -2.93 2.34 -20.10
CA SER A 138 -2.19 3.01 -21.17
C SER A 138 -1.36 4.17 -20.62
N ILE A 139 -0.27 4.48 -21.32
CA ILE A 139 0.52 5.69 -21.13
C ILE A 139 0.60 6.35 -22.50
N SER A 140 0.18 7.60 -22.60
CA SER A 140 0.27 8.41 -23.82
C SER A 140 0.86 9.77 -23.50
N ALA A 141 1.42 10.41 -24.51
CA ALA A 141 1.89 11.78 -24.41
C ALA A 141 1.29 12.62 -25.52
N ASP A 142 0.84 13.81 -25.18
CA ASP A 142 0.32 14.83 -26.10
C ASP A 142 0.92 16.22 -25.73
N LEU A 143 0.38 17.28 -26.30
CA LEU A 143 0.84 18.65 -26.04
C LEU A 143 0.60 19.11 -24.58
N ASN A 144 -0.26 18.43 -23.84
CA ASN A 144 -0.56 18.74 -22.44
C ASN A 144 0.36 17.98 -21.45
N GLY A 145 1.17 17.05 -21.95
CA GLY A 145 2.07 16.22 -21.17
C GLY A 145 1.81 14.72 -21.31
N VAL A 146 2.22 13.96 -20.29
CA VAL A 146 2.01 12.51 -20.24
C VAL A 146 0.74 12.21 -19.47
N THR A 147 -0.15 11.42 -20.08
CA THR A 147 -1.36 10.90 -19.45
C THR A 147 -1.18 9.41 -19.14
N ILE A 148 -1.36 9.05 -17.87
CA ILE A 148 -1.37 7.66 -17.41
C ILE A 148 -2.81 7.30 -17.07
N ASN A 149 -3.35 6.26 -17.70
CA ASN A 149 -4.64 5.68 -17.37
C ASN A 149 -4.45 4.42 -16.53
N TRP A 150 -5.05 4.42 -15.33
CA TRP A 150 -4.88 3.39 -14.33
C TRP A 150 -5.93 2.29 -14.46
N VAL A 151 -5.54 1.08 -14.09
CA VAL A 151 -6.48 -0.01 -13.85
C VAL A 151 -6.84 0.01 -12.37
N PRO A 152 -8.12 0.20 -12.00
CA PRO A 152 -8.54 0.10 -10.61
C PRO A 152 -8.17 -1.27 -10.04
N LEU A 153 -7.66 -1.29 -8.81
CA LEU A 153 -7.22 -2.51 -8.15
C LEU A 153 -7.82 -2.56 -6.74
N GLU A 154 -8.58 -3.61 -6.47
CA GLU A 154 -9.23 -3.82 -5.17
C GLU A 154 -8.20 -3.93 -4.05
N GLY A 155 -8.47 -3.27 -2.92
CA GLY A 155 -7.58 -3.22 -1.76
C GLY A 155 -6.37 -2.29 -1.92
N CYS A 156 -6.16 -1.66 -3.09
CA CYS A 156 -5.15 -0.63 -3.27
C CYS A 156 -5.64 0.69 -2.66
N THR A 157 -4.97 1.16 -1.62
CA THR A 157 -5.32 2.41 -0.91
C THR A 157 -4.70 3.65 -1.55
N GLY A 158 -3.78 3.47 -2.50
CA GLY A 158 -3.17 4.55 -3.26
C GLY A 158 -1.88 4.11 -3.95
N THR A 159 -1.41 4.96 -4.87
CA THR A 159 -0.15 4.73 -5.59
C THR A 159 0.68 6.00 -5.56
N THR A 160 1.96 5.87 -5.29
CA THR A 160 2.95 6.93 -5.38
C THR A 160 3.75 6.76 -6.66
N LEU A 161 3.75 7.79 -7.51
CA LEU A 161 4.56 7.89 -8.71
C LEU A 161 5.67 8.89 -8.48
N THR A 162 6.92 8.48 -8.66
CA THR A 162 8.10 9.34 -8.51
C THR A 162 8.83 9.44 -9.85
N TYR A 163 9.12 10.65 -10.30
CA TYR A 163 9.80 10.92 -11.57
C TYR A 163 10.68 12.16 -11.48
N THR A 164 11.57 12.33 -12.45
CA THR A 164 12.36 13.56 -12.61
C THR A 164 11.72 14.41 -13.70
N ASN A 165 11.40 15.67 -13.38
CA ASN A 165 10.76 16.57 -14.32
C ASN A 165 11.76 17.23 -15.30
N ASN A 166 11.26 18.06 -16.21
CA ASN A 166 12.05 18.78 -17.21
C ASN A 166 13.06 19.80 -16.63
N GLU A 167 12.93 20.17 -15.36
CA GLU A 167 13.90 20.99 -14.63
C GLU A 167 14.99 20.17 -13.92
N GLY A 168 14.96 18.83 -14.05
CA GLY A 168 15.86 17.91 -13.35
C GLY A 168 15.53 17.71 -11.87
N LYS A 169 14.32 18.09 -11.43
CA LYS A 169 13.87 17.94 -10.04
C LYS A 169 13.04 16.68 -9.88
N GLU A 170 13.25 15.98 -8.79
CA GLU A 170 12.39 14.86 -8.41
C GLU A 170 11.01 15.38 -7.99
N LYS A 171 9.97 14.74 -8.52
CA LYS A 171 8.56 15.02 -8.25
C LYS A 171 7.85 13.74 -7.79
N ILE A 172 6.90 13.93 -6.90
CA ILE A 172 6.06 12.85 -6.37
C ILE A 172 4.61 13.22 -6.64
N ILE A 173 3.90 12.31 -7.29
CA ILE A 173 2.45 12.38 -7.50
C ILE A 173 1.81 11.26 -6.69
N LYS A 174 0.76 11.60 -5.95
CA LYS A 174 -0.11 10.62 -5.28
C LYS A 174 -1.32 10.38 -6.17
N VAL A 175 -1.57 9.11 -6.43
CA VAL A 175 -2.75 8.62 -7.13
C VAL A 175 -3.66 8.03 -6.07
N ASP A 176 -4.81 8.63 -5.88
CA ASP A 176 -5.76 8.21 -4.86
C ASP A 176 -6.49 6.91 -5.25
N GLU A 177 -7.07 6.26 -4.25
CA GLU A 177 -7.92 5.09 -4.47
C GLU A 177 -9.02 5.39 -5.50
N GLY A 178 -9.18 4.50 -6.47
CA GLY A 178 -10.20 4.63 -7.53
C GLY A 178 -9.91 5.69 -8.59
N GLN A 179 -8.81 6.42 -8.52
CA GLN A 179 -8.42 7.35 -9.58
C GLN A 179 -8.09 6.59 -10.87
N THR A 180 -8.66 7.02 -11.99
CA THR A 180 -8.55 6.33 -13.28
C THR A 180 -7.56 6.96 -14.23
N SER A 181 -7.15 8.21 -14.01
CA SER A 181 -6.23 8.94 -14.90
C SER A 181 -5.39 9.96 -14.14
N THR A 182 -4.17 10.20 -14.61
CA THR A 182 -3.24 11.22 -14.10
C THR A 182 -2.53 11.88 -15.27
N VAL A 183 -2.51 13.22 -15.30
CA VAL A 183 -1.78 14.01 -16.30
C VAL A 183 -0.52 14.58 -15.65
N ILE A 184 0.62 14.44 -16.32
CA ILE A 184 1.95 14.91 -15.88
C ILE A 184 2.51 15.87 -16.93
N PRO A 185 2.31 17.19 -16.75
CA PRO A 185 2.63 18.18 -17.79
C PRO A 185 4.12 18.43 -17.97
N ASP A 186 4.94 18.14 -16.96
CA ASP A 186 6.37 18.37 -16.93
C ASP A 186 7.22 17.08 -17.02
N ALA A 187 6.59 15.97 -17.43
CA ALA A 187 7.29 14.72 -17.67
C ALA A 187 8.27 14.84 -18.85
N VAL A 188 9.42 14.20 -18.72
CA VAL A 188 10.41 14.11 -19.79
C VAL A 188 10.26 12.77 -20.51
N LEU A 189 10.01 12.81 -21.81
CA LEU A 189 9.88 11.60 -22.63
C LEU A 189 11.16 10.75 -22.60
N LYS A 190 11.02 9.45 -22.78
CA LYS A 190 12.12 8.46 -22.73
C LYS A 190 12.83 8.37 -21.39
N THR A 191 12.30 8.95 -20.32
CA THR A 191 12.84 8.79 -18.96
C THR A 191 11.99 7.81 -18.17
N SER A 192 12.57 7.26 -17.10
CA SER A 192 11.88 6.31 -16.24
C SER A 192 11.18 7.00 -15.09
N PHE A 193 10.12 6.38 -14.59
CA PHE A 193 9.43 6.73 -13.36
C PHE A 193 9.25 5.48 -12.49
N LYS A 194 9.04 5.70 -11.19
CA LYS A 194 8.92 4.67 -10.18
C LYS A 194 7.50 4.65 -9.64
N LEU A 195 6.98 3.47 -9.39
CA LEU A 195 5.66 3.23 -8.79
C LEU A 195 5.79 2.41 -7.52
N ILE A 196 5.10 2.85 -6.48
CA ILE A 196 4.86 2.10 -5.25
C ILE A 196 3.37 2.25 -4.93
N SER A 197 2.66 1.13 -4.89
CA SER A 197 1.27 1.10 -4.46
C SER A 197 1.17 0.61 -3.03
N THR A 198 0.15 1.07 -2.29
CA THR A 198 -0.10 0.66 -0.91
C THR A 198 -1.38 -0.14 -0.82
N PHE A 199 -1.38 -1.15 0.04
CA PHE A 199 -2.51 -2.05 0.23
C PHE A 199 -2.81 -2.22 1.70
N LYS A 200 -4.08 -2.25 2.04
CA LYS A 200 -4.55 -2.60 3.37
C LYS A 200 -4.72 -4.12 3.44
N PRO A 201 -3.95 -4.84 4.27
CA PRO A 201 -3.98 -6.30 4.29
C PRO A 201 -5.26 -6.88 4.91
N ALA A 202 -5.93 -6.10 5.76
CA ALA A 202 -7.21 -6.42 6.40
C ALA A 202 -7.94 -5.11 6.71
N ASP A 203 -9.27 -5.13 6.81
CA ASP A 203 -10.10 -3.93 7.04
C ASP A 203 -9.70 -3.17 8.31
N ASP A 204 -9.27 -3.89 9.34
CA ASP A 204 -8.86 -3.36 10.63
C ASP A 204 -7.33 -3.17 10.75
N ALA A 205 -6.55 -3.42 9.71
CA ALA A 205 -5.11 -3.17 9.75
C ALA A 205 -4.81 -1.71 10.02
N PHE A 206 -3.82 -1.44 10.85
CA PHE A 206 -3.43 -0.06 11.18
C PHE A 206 -2.33 0.50 10.28
N ASP A 207 -1.68 -0.35 9.48
CA ASP A 207 -0.70 0.01 8.47
C ASP A 207 -1.19 -0.35 7.07
N ASP A 208 -0.89 0.51 6.10
CA ASP A 208 -0.89 0.16 4.69
C ASP A 208 0.49 -0.40 4.30
N ILE A 209 0.49 -1.48 3.53
CA ILE A 209 1.72 -2.17 3.14
C ILE A 209 2.12 -1.77 1.72
N PRO A 210 3.32 -1.19 1.53
CA PRO A 210 3.79 -0.80 0.21
C PRO A 210 4.22 -2.02 -0.62
N THR A 211 3.99 -1.97 -1.92
CA THR A 211 4.60 -2.91 -2.88
C THR A 211 6.11 -2.69 -2.98
N LEU A 212 6.79 -3.63 -3.59
CA LEU A 212 8.13 -3.36 -4.11
C LEU A 212 8.06 -2.28 -5.20
N GLU A 213 9.15 -1.52 -5.36
CA GLU A 213 9.28 -0.49 -6.37
C GLU A 213 9.20 -1.11 -7.77
N LYS A 214 8.35 -0.55 -8.63
CA LYS A 214 8.25 -0.91 -10.05
C LYS A 214 8.74 0.26 -10.88
N ILE A 215 9.69 0.02 -11.79
CA ILE A 215 10.21 1.01 -12.71
C ILE A 215 9.52 0.84 -14.06
N MET A 216 9.08 1.95 -14.66
CA MET A 216 8.47 2.03 -15.98
C MET A 216 8.98 3.26 -16.72
N ASP A 217 8.82 3.29 -18.05
CA ASP A 217 9.28 4.39 -18.87
C ASP A 217 8.11 5.22 -19.40
N PHE A 218 8.33 6.53 -19.50
CA PHE A 218 7.45 7.43 -20.23
C PHE A 218 7.54 7.15 -21.73
N PRO A 219 6.51 7.51 -22.53
CA PRO A 219 6.50 7.31 -23.97
C PRO A 219 7.71 7.93 -24.65
N ALA A 220 8.08 7.39 -25.80
CA ALA A 220 9.22 7.88 -26.56
C ALA A 220 8.90 9.15 -27.37
N TYR A 221 7.62 9.39 -27.67
CA TYR A 221 7.15 10.49 -28.51
C TYR A 221 5.75 10.93 -28.12
N TYR A 222 5.41 12.14 -28.51
CA TYR A 222 4.05 12.71 -28.41
C TYR A 222 3.17 12.11 -29.50
N THR A 223 1.91 11.89 -29.16
CA THR A 223 0.85 11.67 -30.14
C THR A 223 0.10 13.00 -30.29
N ILE A 224 0.07 13.54 -31.49
CA ILE A 224 -0.69 14.75 -31.79
C ILE A 224 -2.03 14.34 -32.37
N SER A 225 -3.13 14.77 -31.77
CA SER A 225 -4.48 14.55 -32.31
C SER A 225 -4.66 15.36 -33.58
N LYS A 226 -5.66 15.00 -34.39
CA LYS A 226 -5.96 15.79 -35.59
C LYS A 226 -6.41 17.22 -35.24
N GLU A 227 -7.17 17.35 -34.16
CA GLU A 227 -7.63 18.64 -33.65
C GLU A 227 -6.47 19.50 -33.17
N ASP A 228 -5.51 18.92 -32.45
CA ASP A 228 -4.30 19.61 -31.99
C ASP A 228 -3.41 19.99 -33.18
N TRP A 229 -3.30 19.11 -34.16
CA TRP A 229 -2.56 19.39 -35.39
C TRP A 229 -3.15 20.56 -36.15
N ASP A 230 -4.48 20.62 -36.32
CA ASP A 230 -5.14 21.70 -36.99
C ASP A 230 -4.96 23.03 -36.24
N ALA A 231 -5.02 23.03 -34.90
CA ALA A 231 -4.77 24.22 -34.08
C ALA A 231 -3.31 24.71 -34.16
N VAL A 232 -2.34 23.80 -34.13
CA VAL A 232 -0.91 24.14 -34.31
C VAL A 232 -0.66 24.63 -35.73
N HIS A 233 -1.29 24.02 -36.73
CA HIS A 233 -1.16 24.46 -38.12
C HIS A 233 -1.68 25.86 -38.32
N GLU A 234 -2.87 26.22 -37.80
CA GLU A 234 -3.40 27.57 -37.84
C GLU A 234 -2.47 28.59 -37.18
N GLN A 235 -1.87 28.24 -36.06
CA GLN A 235 -0.92 29.11 -35.35
C GLN A 235 0.36 29.40 -36.16
N TYR A 236 0.80 28.46 -36.98
CA TYR A 236 2.09 28.52 -37.68
C TYR A 236 1.97 28.71 -39.20
N VAL A 237 0.73 28.88 -39.72
CA VAL A 237 0.51 29.13 -41.19
C VAL A 237 1.36 30.29 -41.72
N ASP A 238 1.46 31.35 -40.95
CA ASP A 238 2.23 32.55 -41.32
C ASP A 238 3.60 32.61 -40.62
N ALA A 239 4.07 31.53 -39.94
CA ALA A 239 5.34 31.54 -39.27
C ALA A 239 6.51 31.63 -40.27
N ASP A 240 7.51 32.47 -39.96
CA ASP A 240 8.78 32.46 -40.66
C ASP A 240 9.49 31.10 -40.35
N ARG A 241 9.66 30.29 -41.36
CA ARG A 241 10.25 28.96 -41.28
C ARG A 241 11.66 28.88 -41.85
N THR A 242 12.29 30.01 -42.15
CA THR A 242 13.61 30.08 -42.76
C THR A 242 14.69 29.39 -41.94
N ASP A 243 14.52 29.38 -40.60
CA ASP A 243 15.47 28.75 -39.68
C ASP A 243 15.12 27.28 -39.36
N TRP A 244 14.01 26.77 -39.89
CA TRP A 244 13.63 25.38 -39.65
C TRP A 244 14.46 24.48 -40.58
N GLY A 245 15.10 23.48 -39.97
CA GLY A 245 15.82 22.44 -40.69
C GLY A 245 14.97 21.16 -40.80
N ILE A 246 14.86 20.62 -41.99
CA ILE A 246 14.22 19.34 -42.22
C ILE A 246 15.10 18.53 -43.16
N SER A 247 15.16 17.22 -42.90
CA SER A 247 15.82 16.26 -43.77
C SER A 247 15.01 14.98 -43.83
N ALA A 248 15.10 14.27 -44.92
CA ALA A 248 14.51 12.94 -45.06
C ALA A 248 15.56 11.90 -45.45
N SER A 249 15.35 10.66 -45.04
CA SER A 249 16.22 9.55 -45.41
C SER A 249 16.28 9.33 -46.92
N THR A 250 15.28 9.79 -47.64
CA THR A 250 15.16 9.68 -49.10
C THR A 250 14.29 10.81 -49.63
N GLU A 251 14.62 11.36 -50.76
CA GLU A 251 13.92 12.46 -51.42
C GLU A 251 13.84 12.26 -52.92
N GLU A 252 12.70 12.59 -53.54
CA GLU A 252 12.55 12.56 -55.00
C GLU A 252 13.11 13.85 -55.61
N LYS A 253 14.20 13.76 -56.30
CA LYS A 253 14.93 14.92 -56.91
C LYS A 253 14.87 14.90 -58.45
N VAL A 254 14.32 13.89 -59.05
CA VAL A 254 14.37 13.67 -60.49
C VAL A 254 13.00 13.63 -61.13
N GLY A 255 12.04 12.96 -60.49
CA GLY A 255 10.69 12.73 -61.04
C GLY A 255 9.72 13.87 -60.84
N GLU A 256 9.89 14.63 -59.75
CA GLU A 256 8.97 15.69 -59.35
C GLU A 256 9.50 17.07 -59.76
N ASN A 257 9.37 17.37 -61.06
CA ASN A 257 9.75 18.66 -61.65
C ASN A 257 11.22 19.04 -61.33
N ALA A 258 12.13 18.09 -61.50
CA ALA A 258 13.56 18.26 -61.30
C ALA A 258 13.96 18.79 -59.89
N GLY A 259 13.30 18.30 -58.85
CA GLY A 259 13.58 18.67 -57.48
C GLY A 259 12.86 19.96 -56.97
N LYS A 260 11.91 20.48 -57.76
CA LYS A 260 11.05 21.54 -57.28
C LYS A 260 10.07 21.07 -56.21
N TYR A 261 9.58 19.83 -56.38
CA TYR A 261 8.76 19.11 -55.43
C TYR A 261 9.47 17.78 -55.03
N GLY A 262 8.92 17.06 -54.08
CA GLY A 262 9.45 15.76 -53.67
C GLY A 262 10.60 15.79 -52.65
N ILE A 263 11.12 16.96 -52.32
CA ILE A 263 12.18 17.17 -51.33
C ILE A 263 11.61 17.54 -49.98
N ALA A 264 12.32 17.21 -48.88
CA ALA A 264 11.83 17.38 -47.51
C ALA A 264 11.47 18.82 -47.18
N THR A 265 12.20 19.80 -47.71
CA THR A 265 11.93 21.23 -47.50
C THR A 265 10.56 21.67 -47.99
N CYS A 266 9.94 20.96 -48.93
CA CYS A 266 8.57 21.22 -49.37
C CYS A 266 7.51 21.07 -48.27
N ILE A 267 7.81 20.40 -47.18
CA ILE A 267 6.91 20.29 -46.04
C ILE A 267 6.86 21.60 -45.25
N LEU A 268 7.89 22.42 -45.33
CA LEU A 268 8.05 23.64 -44.55
C LEU A 268 7.89 24.94 -45.35
N ASP A 269 7.70 24.87 -46.69
CA ASP A 269 7.70 26.03 -47.59
C ASP A 269 6.41 26.85 -47.56
N GLY A 270 5.35 26.34 -46.85
CA GLY A 270 4.05 27.01 -46.77
C GLY A 270 3.21 26.89 -48.02
N ASP A 271 3.66 26.22 -49.08
CA ASP A 271 2.92 25.95 -50.29
C ASP A 271 2.13 24.61 -50.17
N LEU A 272 0.82 24.68 -50.04
CA LEU A 272 -0.04 23.51 -49.94
C LEU A 272 -0.06 22.63 -51.21
N ALA A 273 0.52 23.12 -52.31
CA ALA A 273 0.66 22.36 -53.54
C ALA A 273 2.03 21.66 -53.64
N SER A 274 2.94 22.00 -52.78
CA SER A 274 4.23 21.30 -52.64
C SER A 274 4.07 20.06 -51.75
N PHE A 275 4.96 19.08 -51.91
CA PHE A 275 4.92 17.83 -51.14
C PHE A 275 6.31 17.19 -51.12
N TRP A 276 6.58 16.40 -50.06
CA TRP A 276 7.68 15.45 -50.05
C TRP A 276 7.24 14.09 -50.61
N HIS A 277 8.18 13.43 -51.27
CA HIS A 277 7.99 12.08 -51.77
C HIS A 277 9.31 11.29 -51.64
N SER A 278 9.23 10.01 -51.25
CA SER A 278 10.38 9.13 -51.29
C SER A 278 10.84 8.93 -52.76
N GLN A 279 12.14 8.70 -52.94
CA GLN A 279 12.70 8.59 -54.30
C GLN A 279 12.08 7.40 -55.06
N TRP A 280 11.46 7.68 -56.19
CA TRP A 280 10.84 6.66 -57.04
C TRP A 280 11.44 6.65 -58.46
N LYS A 281 12.29 7.63 -58.81
CA LYS A 281 12.88 7.76 -60.13
C LYS A 281 14.40 7.98 -60.05
N GLY A 282 15.14 7.45 -61.02
CA GLY A 282 16.59 7.58 -61.11
C GLY A 282 17.35 6.51 -60.35
N GLU A 283 18.67 6.71 -60.22
CA GLU A 283 19.53 5.81 -59.47
C GLU A 283 19.18 5.89 -57.97
N GLY A 284 18.92 4.75 -57.34
CA GLY A 284 18.47 4.66 -55.97
C GLY A 284 16.95 4.72 -55.80
N ALA A 285 16.17 4.63 -56.90
CA ALA A 285 14.72 4.60 -56.84
C ALA A 285 14.20 3.40 -56.04
N ASN A 286 13.05 3.62 -55.36
CA ASN A 286 12.39 2.65 -54.48
C ASN A 286 13.28 2.15 -53.34
N PRO A 287 13.84 3.03 -52.52
CA PRO A 287 14.65 2.63 -51.38
C PRO A 287 13.81 1.77 -50.40
N PRO A 288 14.48 0.90 -49.63
CA PRO A 288 13.77 0.06 -48.67
C PRO A 288 13.13 0.92 -47.52
N LEU A 289 12.00 0.43 -47.04
CA LEU A 289 11.35 1.00 -45.84
C LEU A 289 12.11 0.62 -44.57
N PRO A 290 12.00 1.42 -43.48
CA PRO A 290 11.16 2.63 -43.33
C PRO A 290 11.77 3.88 -43.96
N HIS A 291 10.91 4.83 -44.37
CA HIS A 291 11.34 6.18 -44.73
C HIS A 291 11.17 7.10 -43.53
N GLU A 292 12.17 7.91 -43.23
CA GLU A 292 12.19 8.84 -42.10
C GLU A 292 12.27 10.30 -42.61
N ILE A 293 11.54 11.19 -41.94
CA ILE A 293 11.55 12.64 -42.13
C ILE A 293 11.98 13.30 -40.87
#